data_374c345bb7b050b4b3d349bdbc9492e0
#
_entry.id   374c345bb7b050b4b3d349bdbc9492e0
#
_cell.length_a   1.000
_cell.length_b   1.000
_cell.length_c   1.000
_cell.angle_alpha   90.00
_cell.angle_beta   90.00
_cell.angle_gamma   90.00
#
_symmetry.space_group_name_H-M   'P 1'
#
loop_
_entity.id
_entity.type
_entity.pdbx_description
1 polymer ?
#
loop_
_entity_poly.entity_id
_entity_poly.type
_entity_poly.pdbx_seq_one_letter_code
_entity_poly.pdbx_strand_id
1 'polypeptide(L)'
;MSKKSKRPYLDDISANKTARSSKPASKAKGSLKSYPQRQPENEFNEFRRSQSKQTERNQNNHTTDQPVKQRVARAKKLIVRAPNQKIQQRAEFLKEQRGDLSRQEPERLQKILAASGTGSRRQMEEWISNGWVQINGKTAQLGDKVSPEDQVTIKGSAIKLKWADRLPRIILYYKQEGEIVSRDDPQGRVSVFDRLPQAASSRWVAIGRLDINTSGLLILTTSGELVQRFAHPKFEVEREYAVRVLGEVSREQMQQLTQGIMLEDGLAQVERISEQGGEGANKWYNVVIKEGRNREVRRIFEHIGLTVSRLVRVGFGPIGLPNRLKRGQFYELNPAEVAAILKWADMALPNSGKRRR
;
A
#
# COMPACT_ATOMS: atom_id res chain seq x y z
N MET A 1 17.85 -4.45 -29.57
CA MET A 1 18.09 -3.00 -29.40
C MET A 1 17.23 -2.49 -28.23
N SER A 2 17.83 -2.39 -27.06
CA SER A 2 17.15 -2.03 -25.83
C SER A 2 17.12 -0.50 -25.68
N LYS A 3 15.92 0.10 -25.69
CA LYS A 3 15.77 1.54 -25.46
C LYS A 3 15.97 1.82 -23.96
N LYS A 4 17.12 2.39 -23.62
CA LYS A 4 17.40 2.96 -22.30
C LYS A 4 16.39 4.09 -22.01
N SER A 5 15.40 3.82 -21.15
CA SER A 5 14.52 4.83 -20.58
C SER A 5 15.33 5.62 -19.55
N LYS A 6 15.64 6.89 -19.86
CA LYS A 6 16.21 7.83 -18.90
C LYS A 6 15.17 8.08 -17.80
N ARG A 7 15.48 7.71 -16.56
CA ARG A 7 14.74 8.12 -15.38
C ARG A 7 15.21 9.51 -14.96
N PRO A 8 14.36 10.54 -14.90
CA PRO A 8 14.73 11.79 -14.26
C PRO A 8 14.56 11.60 -12.74
N TYR A 9 15.53 12.01 -11.98
CA TYR A 9 15.62 12.09 -10.51
C TYR A 9 16.52 11.06 -9.81
N LEU A 10 17.83 11.33 -9.88
CA LEU A 10 18.83 10.89 -8.90
C LEU A 10 19.94 11.93 -8.84
N ASP A 11 19.70 13.03 -8.14
CA ASP A 11 20.77 13.89 -7.65
C ASP A 11 20.33 14.51 -6.32
N ASP A 12 21.21 14.48 -5.33
CA ASP A 12 21.16 15.02 -3.97
C ASP A 12 20.69 14.05 -2.86
N ILE A 13 21.60 13.13 -2.48
CA ILE A 13 21.67 12.60 -1.13
C ILE A 13 23.08 12.82 -0.59
N SER A 14 23.38 14.06 -0.24
CA SER A 14 24.51 14.37 0.65
C SER A 14 24.11 15.40 1.70
N ALA A 15 24.53 15.14 2.92
CA ALA A 15 24.52 15.99 4.11
C ALA A 15 23.21 16.12 4.91
N ASN A 16 23.14 15.37 6.03
CA ASN A 16 23.02 16.07 7.32
C ASN A 16 23.46 15.17 8.49
N LYS A 17 24.49 15.61 9.20
CA LYS A 17 24.97 15.09 10.48
C LYS A 17 24.09 15.57 11.61
N THR A 18 23.71 14.70 12.56
CA THR A 18 23.90 14.95 14.00
C THR A 18 23.55 13.69 14.80
N ALA A 19 24.48 13.32 15.67
CA ALA A 19 24.41 12.24 16.62
C ALA A 19 23.63 12.63 17.88
N ARG A 20 22.94 11.67 18.52
CA ARG A 20 22.78 11.63 19.98
C ARG A 20 22.49 10.22 20.52
N SER A 21 23.12 9.95 21.60
CA SER A 21 23.37 8.82 22.47
C SER A 21 22.20 7.96 22.94
N SER A 22 22.54 6.70 23.21
CA SER A 22 21.79 5.57 23.74
C SER A 22 21.69 5.54 25.27
N LYS A 23 20.58 4.96 25.80
CA LYS A 23 20.56 4.20 27.06
C LYS A 23 19.56 3.05 26.99
N PRO A 24 19.78 1.93 27.68
CA PRO A 24 19.05 0.68 27.48
C PRO A 24 17.88 0.51 28.46
N ALA A 25 16.87 -0.24 28.04
CA ALA A 25 15.74 -0.62 28.89
C ALA A 25 15.57 -2.15 28.97
N SER A 26 15.19 -2.56 30.17
CA SER A 26 15.13 -3.88 30.77
C SER A 26 14.01 -4.80 30.22
N LYS A 27 14.24 -6.12 30.38
CA LYS A 27 13.36 -7.25 30.03
C LYS A 27 12.14 -7.31 30.97
N ALA A 28 10.94 -7.50 30.40
CA ALA A 28 9.77 -7.98 31.10
C ALA A 28 9.16 -9.20 30.41
N LYS A 29 8.96 -10.29 31.17
CA LYS A 29 8.26 -11.52 30.78
C LYS A 29 6.76 -11.27 30.88
N GLY A 30 6.00 -11.62 29.84
CA GLY A 30 4.52 -11.51 29.84
C GLY A 30 3.86 -12.79 29.36
N SER A 31 2.93 -13.31 30.17
CA SER A 31 2.18 -14.53 30.00
C SER A 31 1.12 -14.45 28.89
N LEU A 32 0.89 -15.57 28.21
CA LEU A 32 -0.19 -15.79 27.25
C LEU A 32 -1.57 -15.67 27.91
N LYS A 33 -2.39 -14.71 27.46
CA LYS A 33 -3.82 -14.63 27.76
C LYS A 33 -4.65 -14.95 26.52
N SER A 34 -5.63 -15.84 26.70
CA SER A 34 -6.63 -16.26 25.73
C SER A 34 -7.50 -15.08 25.26
N TYR A 35 -7.81 -15.02 23.96
CA TYR A 35 -8.63 -13.99 23.34
C TYR A 35 -10.13 -14.30 23.51
N PRO A 36 -10.97 -13.32 23.85
CA PRO A 36 -12.42 -13.44 23.71
C PRO A 36 -12.83 -13.31 22.25
N GLN A 37 -13.64 -14.24 21.77
CA GLN A 37 -14.30 -14.14 20.47
C GLN A 37 -15.25 -12.94 20.47
N ARG A 38 -15.05 -12.00 19.55
CA ARG A 38 -15.95 -10.84 19.34
C ARG A 38 -17.25 -11.34 18.69
N GLN A 39 -18.37 -10.95 19.24
CA GLN A 39 -19.68 -11.27 18.67
C GLN A 39 -19.93 -10.46 17.38
N PRO A 40 -20.48 -11.06 16.31
CA PRO A 40 -20.66 -10.43 14.99
C PRO A 40 -21.53 -9.17 14.97
N GLU A 41 -22.42 -9.00 15.95
CA GLU A 41 -23.30 -7.81 16.04
C GLU A 41 -22.56 -6.49 16.33
N ASN A 42 -21.39 -6.57 16.98
CA ASN A 42 -20.61 -5.37 17.29
C ASN A 42 -19.89 -4.79 16.07
N GLU A 43 -19.48 -5.61 15.11
CA GLU A 43 -18.77 -5.14 13.90
C GLU A 43 -19.68 -4.32 12.96
N PHE A 44 -20.96 -4.72 12.84
CA PHE A 44 -21.91 -3.98 12.00
C PHE A 44 -22.32 -2.64 12.62
N ASN A 45 -22.43 -2.59 13.93
CA ASN A 45 -22.71 -1.34 14.64
C ASN A 45 -21.52 -0.36 14.61
N GLU A 46 -20.29 -0.87 14.61
CA GLU A 46 -19.08 -0.04 14.38
C GLU A 46 -19.03 0.51 12.94
N PHE A 47 -19.44 -0.27 11.95
CA PHE A 47 -19.56 0.17 10.57
C PHE A 47 -20.59 1.31 10.39
N ARG A 48 -21.76 1.19 11.01
CA ARG A 48 -22.76 2.27 11.02
C ARG A 48 -22.31 3.52 11.75
N ARG A 49 -21.64 3.37 12.89
CA ARG A 49 -21.08 4.50 13.65
C ARG A 49 -19.96 5.21 12.92
N SER A 50 -19.23 4.54 12.05
CA SER A 50 -18.20 5.19 11.22
C SER A 50 -18.79 6.05 10.10
N GLN A 51 -20.01 5.74 9.63
CA GLN A 51 -20.71 6.55 8.63
C GLN A 51 -21.55 7.70 9.23
N SER A 52 -22.11 7.52 10.44
CA SER A 52 -22.98 8.54 11.08
C SER A 52 -22.21 9.61 11.86
N LYS A 53 -20.95 9.37 12.22
CA LYS A 53 -20.10 10.35 12.94
C LYS A 53 -19.64 11.55 12.11
N GLN A 54 -20.17 11.74 10.91
CA GLN A 54 -19.97 12.99 10.17
C GLN A 54 -21.00 14.09 10.53
N THR A 55 -22.03 13.80 11.34
CA THR A 55 -23.15 14.76 11.53
C THR A 55 -23.37 15.22 12.97
N GLU A 56 -22.74 14.64 13.99
CA GLU A 56 -23.00 15.07 15.37
C GLU A 56 -21.73 15.28 16.19
N ARG A 57 -21.30 16.54 16.25
CA ARG A 57 -20.53 17.09 17.37
C ARG A 57 -21.54 17.68 18.33
N ASN A 58 -21.84 17.00 19.43
CA ASN A 58 -21.91 17.57 20.79
C ASN A 58 -22.43 16.56 21.81
N GLN A 59 -21.78 16.63 22.97
CA GLN A 59 -22.22 16.29 24.34
C GLN A 59 -22.11 14.84 24.82
N ASN A 60 -21.37 14.78 25.89
CA ASN A 60 -21.42 14.06 27.16
C ASN A 60 -20.40 12.95 27.43
N ASN A 61 -19.62 13.26 28.47
CA ASN A 61 -18.73 12.39 29.23
C ASN A 61 -19.48 11.21 29.86
N HIS A 62 -19.02 10.00 29.60
CA HIS A 62 -19.06 8.89 30.55
C HIS A 62 -17.82 8.01 30.36
N THR A 63 -17.06 7.89 31.42
CA THR A 63 -15.85 7.09 31.58
C THR A 63 -16.16 5.60 31.49
N THR A 64 -15.58 4.93 30.52
CA THR A 64 -15.33 3.47 30.52
C THR A 64 -13.92 3.23 30.02
N ASP A 65 -13.16 2.49 30.81
CA ASP A 65 -11.74 2.18 30.69
C ASP A 65 -11.50 1.31 29.43
N GLN A 66 -11.33 1.94 28.29
CA GLN A 66 -10.77 1.33 27.08
C GLN A 66 -9.37 1.87 26.88
N PRO A 67 -8.38 1.04 26.47
CA PRO A 67 -7.03 1.54 26.24
C PRO A 67 -7.09 2.70 25.25
N VAL A 68 -6.72 3.88 25.72
CA VAL A 68 -6.67 5.11 24.93
C VAL A 68 -5.73 4.86 23.75
N LYS A 69 -6.28 4.65 22.55
CA LYS A 69 -5.49 4.66 21.32
C LYS A 69 -4.81 6.03 21.26
N GLN A 70 -3.51 6.06 21.47
CA GLN A 70 -2.71 7.27 21.33
C GLN A 70 -3.10 7.96 20.02
N ARG A 71 -3.42 9.24 20.07
CA ARG A 71 -3.75 10.03 18.88
C ARG A 71 -2.53 10.03 17.95
N VAL A 72 -2.56 9.14 16.96
CA VAL A 72 -1.51 9.07 15.94
C VAL A 72 -1.59 10.33 15.07
N ALA A 73 -0.50 11.07 14.99
CA ALA A 73 -0.44 12.27 14.15
C ALA A 73 -0.67 11.88 12.68
N ARG A 74 -1.60 12.56 12.01
CA ARG A 74 -1.88 12.33 10.58
C ARG A 74 -0.69 12.73 9.71
N ALA A 75 -0.46 11.98 8.64
CA ALA A 75 0.55 12.28 7.65
C ALA A 75 0.26 13.62 6.97
N LYS A 76 1.30 14.43 6.79
CA LYS A 76 1.20 15.72 6.07
C LYS A 76 1.25 15.48 4.57
N LYS A 77 0.39 16.16 3.81
CA LYS A 77 0.40 16.12 2.35
C LYS A 77 1.57 16.95 1.83
N LEU A 78 2.37 16.40 0.92
CA LEU A 78 3.35 17.16 0.17
C LEU A 78 2.61 18.05 -0.83
N ILE A 79 2.80 19.34 -0.71
CA ILE A 79 2.30 20.35 -1.66
C ILE A 79 3.38 20.56 -2.72
N VAL A 80 3.10 20.17 -3.94
CA VAL A 80 3.95 20.45 -5.10
C VAL A 80 3.44 21.68 -5.84
N ARG A 81 4.36 22.40 -6.53
CA ARG A 81 3.96 23.51 -7.41
C ARG A 81 2.96 22.99 -8.45
N ALA A 82 1.96 23.79 -8.73
CA ALA A 82 0.96 23.44 -9.73
C ALA A 82 1.65 23.06 -11.06
N PRO A 83 1.24 21.94 -11.68
CA PRO A 83 1.76 21.55 -12.99
C PRO A 83 1.42 22.61 -14.03
N ASN A 84 2.08 22.57 -15.19
CA ASN A 84 1.78 23.48 -16.26
C ASN A 84 0.32 23.36 -16.73
N GLN A 85 -0.20 24.40 -17.38
CA GLN A 85 -1.62 24.50 -17.76
C GLN A 85 -2.10 23.32 -18.61
N LYS A 86 -1.27 22.78 -19.50
CA LYS A 86 -1.63 21.60 -20.32
C LYS A 86 -1.84 20.35 -19.48
N ILE A 87 -0.99 20.13 -18.46
CA ILE A 87 -1.14 18.98 -17.54
C ILE A 87 -2.37 19.17 -16.66
N GLN A 88 -2.67 20.40 -16.22
CA GLN A 88 -3.87 20.71 -15.45
C GLN A 88 -5.13 20.42 -16.25
N GLN A 89 -5.25 20.95 -17.46
CA GLN A 89 -6.40 20.70 -18.34
C GLN A 89 -6.59 19.20 -18.61
N ARG A 90 -5.50 18.49 -18.89
CA ARG A 90 -5.56 17.03 -19.05
C ARG A 90 -6.01 16.31 -17.78
N ALA A 91 -5.56 16.75 -16.62
CA ALA A 91 -5.95 16.17 -15.34
C ALA A 91 -7.43 16.41 -15.03
N GLU A 92 -7.96 17.60 -15.31
CA GLU A 92 -9.39 17.93 -15.18
C GLU A 92 -10.23 17.08 -16.12
N PHE A 93 -9.89 17.04 -17.40
CA PHE A 93 -10.55 16.18 -18.37
C PHE A 93 -10.61 14.71 -17.91
N LEU A 94 -9.48 14.15 -17.46
CA LEU A 94 -9.42 12.77 -16.99
C LEU A 94 -10.21 12.54 -15.69
N LYS A 95 -10.35 13.55 -14.84
CA LYS A 95 -11.12 13.48 -13.59
C LYS A 95 -12.62 13.43 -13.86
N GLU A 96 -13.09 14.11 -14.90
CA GLU A 96 -14.49 14.17 -15.30
C GLU A 96 -14.94 12.92 -16.07
N GLN A 97 -14.01 12.23 -16.73
CA GLN A 97 -14.33 11.02 -17.46
C GLN A 97 -14.86 9.93 -16.54
N ARG A 98 -15.97 9.34 -16.96
CA ARG A 98 -16.57 8.17 -16.34
C ARG A 98 -16.65 7.03 -17.34
N GLY A 99 -16.41 5.83 -16.86
CA GLY A 99 -16.67 4.62 -17.63
C GLY A 99 -18.17 4.40 -17.82
N ASP A 100 -18.50 3.85 -18.95
CA ASP A 100 -19.88 3.42 -19.23
C ASP A 100 -20.19 2.17 -18.38
N LEU A 101 -21.05 2.35 -17.40
CA LEU A 101 -21.44 1.28 -16.48
C LEU A 101 -22.30 0.20 -17.17
N SER A 102 -23.01 0.54 -18.26
CA SER A 102 -23.84 -0.42 -18.99
C SER A 102 -23.05 -1.54 -19.67
N ARG A 103 -21.74 -1.31 -19.88
CA ARG A 103 -20.81 -2.27 -20.47
C ARG A 103 -19.99 -3.03 -19.44
N GLN A 104 -20.27 -2.85 -18.17
CA GLN A 104 -19.48 -3.48 -17.11
C GLN A 104 -19.96 -4.93 -16.94
N GLU A 105 -19.03 -5.87 -17.09
CA GLU A 105 -19.33 -7.28 -16.83
C GLU A 105 -19.65 -7.51 -15.35
N PRO A 106 -20.55 -8.46 -15.03
CA PRO A 106 -20.84 -8.80 -13.64
C PRO A 106 -19.59 -9.22 -12.88
N GLU A 107 -19.40 -8.62 -11.71
CA GLU A 107 -18.23 -8.86 -10.86
C GLU A 107 -18.61 -9.62 -9.59
N ARG A 108 -17.67 -10.39 -9.02
CA ARG A 108 -17.89 -11.11 -7.77
C ARG A 108 -18.31 -10.17 -6.65
N LEU A 109 -19.40 -10.50 -5.96
CA LEU A 109 -20.03 -9.70 -4.92
C LEU A 109 -19.03 -9.25 -3.85
N GLN A 110 -18.22 -10.15 -3.28
CA GLN A 110 -17.22 -9.80 -2.26
C GLN A 110 -16.18 -8.81 -2.78
N LYS A 111 -15.85 -8.83 -4.09
CA LYS A 111 -14.90 -7.88 -4.69
C LYS A 111 -15.48 -6.47 -4.71
N ILE A 112 -16.73 -6.33 -5.15
CA ILE A 112 -17.42 -5.04 -5.25
C ILE A 112 -17.72 -4.45 -3.87
N LEU A 113 -18.20 -5.25 -2.92
CA LEU A 113 -18.42 -4.82 -1.54
C LEU A 113 -17.14 -4.31 -0.90
N ALA A 114 -16.03 -5.04 -1.05
CA ALA A 114 -14.74 -4.59 -0.54
C ALA A 114 -14.25 -3.30 -1.22
N ALA A 115 -14.45 -3.14 -2.54
CA ALA A 115 -14.12 -1.91 -3.27
C ALA A 115 -14.97 -0.72 -2.82
N SER A 116 -16.20 -0.95 -2.41
CA SER A 116 -17.13 0.06 -1.86
C SER A 116 -16.76 0.51 -0.43
N GLY A 117 -15.71 -0.07 0.16
CA GLY A 117 -15.21 0.33 1.47
C GLY A 117 -15.88 -0.37 2.65
N THR A 118 -16.77 -1.32 2.41
CA THR A 118 -17.53 -2.04 3.42
C THR A 118 -16.64 -2.90 4.34
N GLY A 119 -15.58 -3.52 3.77
CA GLY A 119 -14.69 -4.38 4.54
C GLY A 119 -13.58 -5.02 3.70
N SER A 120 -12.94 -6.06 4.21
CA SER A 120 -12.04 -6.91 3.43
C SER A 120 -12.82 -7.91 2.58
N ARG A 121 -12.21 -8.47 1.51
CA ARG A 121 -12.86 -9.54 0.72
C ARG A 121 -13.23 -10.75 1.57
N ARG A 122 -12.33 -11.19 2.46
CA ARG A 122 -12.58 -12.31 3.39
C ARG A 122 -13.73 -12.01 4.35
N GLN A 123 -13.79 -10.82 4.89
CA GLN A 123 -14.91 -10.39 5.74
C GLN A 123 -16.23 -10.36 4.97
N MET A 124 -16.22 -9.95 3.70
CA MET A 124 -17.42 -10.00 2.86
C MET A 124 -17.83 -11.44 2.53
N GLU A 125 -16.88 -12.34 2.29
CA GLU A 125 -17.15 -13.77 2.14
C GLU A 125 -17.80 -14.36 3.39
N GLU A 126 -17.28 -14.02 4.57
CA GLU A 126 -17.87 -14.41 5.85
C GLU A 126 -19.32 -13.88 6.01
N TRP A 127 -19.56 -12.61 5.69
CA TRP A 127 -20.90 -12.02 5.78
C TRP A 127 -21.89 -12.65 4.78
N ILE A 128 -21.43 -13.03 3.59
CA ILE A 128 -22.21 -13.76 2.60
C ILE A 128 -22.56 -15.16 3.13
N SER A 129 -21.57 -15.88 3.67
CA SER A 129 -21.76 -17.24 4.25
C SER A 129 -22.74 -17.22 5.41
N ASN A 130 -22.74 -16.14 6.22
CA ASN A 130 -23.69 -15.96 7.33
C ASN A 130 -25.10 -15.52 6.88
N GLY A 131 -25.36 -15.40 5.58
CA GLY A 131 -26.65 -14.99 5.04
C GLY A 131 -27.03 -13.51 5.27
N TRP A 132 -26.05 -12.65 5.64
CA TRP A 132 -26.32 -11.25 5.94
C TRP A 132 -26.43 -10.36 4.71
N VAL A 133 -26.04 -10.87 3.54
CA VAL A 133 -26.02 -10.13 2.29
C VAL A 133 -27.13 -10.61 1.37
N GLN A 134 -27.83 -9.68 0.73
CA GLN A 134 -28.87 -9.99 -0.25
C GLN A 134 -28.61 -9.22 -1.54
N ILE A 135 -28.96 -9.85 -2.67
CA ILE A 135 -28.99 -9.25 -4.00
C ILE A 135 -30.44 -9.27 -4.48
N ASN A 136 -31.00 -8.11 -4.77
CA ASN A 136 -32.40 -7.96 -5.24
C ASN A 136 -33.44 -8.69 -4.34
N GLY A 137 -33.20 -8.63 -3.01
CA GLY A 137 -34.04 -9.27 -1.99
C GLY A 137 -33.80 -10.76 -1.77
N LYS A 138 -32.93 -11.43 -2.55
CA LYS A 138 -32.55 -12.84 -2.36
C LYS A 138 -31.23 -12.95 -1.60
N THR A 139 -31.13 -13.91 -0.67
CA THR A 139 -29.89 -14.18 0.07
C THR A 139 -28.78 -14.59 -0.89
N ALA A 140 -27.66 -13.87 -0.80
CA ALA A 140 -26.50 -14.10 -1.65
C ALA A 140 -25.68 -15.33 -1.20
N GLN A 141 -25.04 -15.98 -2.17
CA GLN A 141 -24.17 -17.13 -1.95
C GLN A 141 -22.71 -16.80 -2.32
N LEU A 142 -21.76 -17.61 -1.81
CA LEU A 142 -20.36 -17.48 -2.20
C LEU A 142 -20.20 -17.74 -3.69
N GLY A 143 -19.54 -16.80 -4.37
CA GLY A 143 -19.33 -16.89 -5.82
C GLY A 143 -20.30 -16.04 -6.64
N ASP A 144 -21.38 -15.56 -6.05
CA ASP A 144 -22.34 -14.70 -6.74
C ASP A 144 -21.67 -13.47 -7.34
N LYS A 145 -22.20 -13.04 -8.46
CA LYS A 145 -21.80 -11.85 -9.19
C LYS A 145 -22.92 -10.82 -9.14
N VAL A 146 -22.53 -9.55 -9.20
CA VAL A 146 -23.45 -8.43 -9.27
C VAL A 146 -23.14 -7.54 -10.46
N SER A 147 -24.17 -6.94 -11.01
CA SER A 147 -24.15 -5.94 -12.08
C SER A 147 -24.44 -4.55 -11.52
N PRO A 148 -24.17 -3.46 -12.28
CA PRO A 148 -24.44 -2.09 -11.83
C PRO A 148 -25.90 -1.81 -11.48
N GLU A 149 -26.84 -2.55 -12.06
CA GLU A 149 -28.28 -2.40 -11.84
C GLU A 149 -28.78 -3.12 -10.58
N ASP A 150 -27.96 -4.04 -10.01
CA ASP A 150 -28.38 -4.84 -8.86
C ASP A 150 -28.39 -4.01 -7.57
N GLN A 151 -29.41 -4.26 -6.75
CA GLN A 151 -29.53 -3.71 -5.41
C GLN A 151 -28.98 -4.69 -4.40
N VAL A 152 -27.99 -4.24 -3.62
CA VAL A 152 -27.36 -5.07 -2.59
C VAL A 152 -27.68 -4.48 -1.22
N THR A 153 -28.10 -5.35 -0.32
CA THR A 153 -28.32 -4.99 1.10
C THR A 153 -27.43 -5.85 2.01
N ILE A 154 -27.04 -5.28 3.15
CA ILE A 154 -26.35 -5.98 4.21
C ILE A 154 -27.14 -5.75 5.49
N LYS A 155 -27.62 -6.85 6.11
CA LYS A 155 -28.52 -6.81 7.28
C LYS A 155 -29.68 -5.80 7.07
N GLY A 156 -30.32 -5.85 5.90
CA GLY A 156 -31.42 -4.97 5.53
C GLY A 156 -31.06 -3.53 5.15
N SER A 157 -29.79 -3.13 5.28
CA SER A 157 -29.34 -1.79 4.90
C SER A 157 -28.80 -1.76 3.48
N ALA A 158 -29.33 -0.88 2.63
CA ALA A 158 -28.87 -0.73 1.24
C ALA A 158 -27.42 -0.22 1.17
N ILE A 159 -26.61 -0.84 0.33
CA ILE A 159 -25.21 -0.49 0.12
C ILE A 159 -25.05 0.07 -1.28
N LYS A 160 -24.47 1.28 -1.37
CA LYS A 160 -24.11 1.86 -2.66
C LYS A 160 -22.84 1.20 -3.17
N LEU A 161 -23.00 0.39 -4.21
CA LEU A 161 -21.87 -0.29 -4.85
C LEU A 161 -20.98 0.72 -5.58
N LYS A 162 -19.66 0.52 -5.49
CA LYS A 162 -18.67 1.34 -6.16
C LYS A 162 -18.01 0.56 -7.29
N TRP A 163 -18.27 0.98 -8.47
CA TRP A 163 -17.73 0.43 -9.70
C TRP A 163 -16.44 1.16 -10.12
N ALA A 164 -15.63 0.53 -10.97
CA ALA A 164 -14.39 1.10 -11.50
C ALA A 164 -14.66 2.07 -12.67
N ASP A 165 -15.63 2.98 -12.50
CA ASP A 165 -16.06 3.96 -13.49
C ASP A 165 -15.18 5.21 -13.57
N ARG A 166 -14.22 5.34 -12.65
CA ARG A 166 -13.31 6.49 -12.53
C ARG A 166 -11.88 6.05 -12.36
N LEU A 167 -10.95 6.98 -12.61
CA LEU A 167 -9.55 6.77 -12.27
C LEU A 167 -9.41 6.42 -10.78
N PRO A 168 -8.60 5.39 -10.45
CA PRO A 168 -8.28 5.09 -9.07
C PRO A 168 -7.46 6.25 -8.47
N ARG A 169 -7.55 6.40 -7.15
CA ARG A 169 -6.65 7.28 -6.42
C ARG A 169 -5.37 6.51 -6.08
N ILE A 170 -4.24 7.19 -6.13
CA ILE A 170 -2.93 6.63 -5.78
C ILE A 170 -2.22 7.62 -4.85
N ILE A 171 -1.71 7.09 -3.74
CA ILE A 171 -0.88 7.82 -2.78
C ILE A 171 0.50 7.19 -2.76
N LEU A 172 1.52 8.02 -2.81
CA LEU A 172 2.90 7.69 -2.47
C LEU A 172 3.14 8.14 -1.03
N TYR A 173 3.43 7.21 -0.15
CA TYR A 173 3.69 7.47 1.26
C TYR A 173 5.13 7.15 1.60
N TYR A 174 5.83 8.08 2.22
CA TYR A 174 7.15 7.78 2.78
C TYR A 174 6.97 7.13 4.16
N LYS A 175 6.86 5.79 4.15
CA LYS A 175 6.72 5.01 5.38
C LYS A 175 7.92 5.21 6.28
N GLN A 176 7.70 5.43 7.55
CA GLN A 176 8.72 5.49 8.58
C GLN A 176 9.03 4.09 9.13
N GLU A 177 10.18 3.94 9.74
CA GLU A 177 10.49 2.80 10.61
C GLU A 177 9.56 2.82 11.83
N GLY A 178 9.19 1.66 12.36
CA GLY A 178 8.26 1.54 13.48
C GLY A 178 6.78 1.48 13.09
N GLU A 179 6.42 1.79 11.85
CA GLU A 179 5.05 1.65 11.34
C GLU A 179 4.84 0.28 10.70
N ILE A 180 3.65 -0.29 10.85
CA ILE A 180 3.26 -1.54 10.18
C ILE A 180 2.31 -1.27 9.01
N VAL A 181 2.31 -2.19 8.04
CA VAL A 181 1.38 -2.15 6.89
C VAL A 181 0.30 -3.22 7.12
N SER A 182 -0.51 -3.03 8.15
CA SER A 182 -1.66 -3.86 8.50
C SER A 182 -2.80 -2.99 9.03
N ARG A 183 -4.04 -3.44 8.86
CA ARG A 183 -5.22 -2.80 9.46
C ARG A 183 -5.60 -3.43 10.78
N ASP A 184 -5.24 -4.68 10.91
CA ASP A 184 -5.49 -5.47 12.11
C ASP A 184 -4.13 -5.86 12.71
N ASP A 185 -3.90 -5.39 13.93
CA ASP A 185 -2.67 -5.66 14.65
C ASP A 185 -2.97 -5.94 16.12
N PRO A 186 -2.84 -7.20 16.54
CA PRO A 186 -3.09 -7.59 17.92
C PRO A 186 -2.19 -6.88 18.95
N GLN A 187 -1.02 -6.37 18.50
CA GLN A 187 -0.07 -5.67 19.37
C GLN A 187 -0.32 -4.16 19.46
N GLY A 188 -1.31 -3.63 18.73
CA GLY A 188 -1.66 -2.21 18.78
C GLY A 188 -0.59 -1.25 18.24
N ARG A 189 0.33 -1.74 17.39
CA ARG A 189 1.37 -0.91 16.78
C ARG A 189 0.76 0.10 15.81
N VAL A 190 1.45 1.22 15.63
CA VAL A 190 1.01 2.27 14.69
C VAL A 190 0.98 1.73 13.27
N SER A 191 -0.20 1.77 12.65
CA SER A 191 -0.39 1.40 11.26
C SER A 191 -0.23 2.62 10.34
N VAL A 192 0.29 2.39 9.13
CA VAL A 192 0.29 3.42 8.08
C VAL A 192 -1.12 3.91 7.77
N PHE A 193 -2.14 3.07 7.93
CA PHE A 193 -3.54 3.43 7.68
C PHE A 193 -4.12 4.40 8.71
N ASP A 194 -3.57 4.45 9.93
CA ASP A 194 -3.98 5.40 10.97
C ASP A 194 -3.51 6.83 10.64
N ARG A 195 -2.44 6.96 9.85
CA ARG A 195 -1.86 8.26 9.45
C ARG A 195 -2.44 8.82 8.18
N LEU A 196 -2.93 7.98 7.28
CA LEU A 196 -3.39 8.40 5.96
C LEU A 196 -4.77 9.07 6.01
N PRO A 197 -5.08 9.98 5.05
CA PRO A 197 -6.42 10.52 4.92
C PRO A 197 -7.40 9.40 4.57
N GLN A 198 -8.65 9.56 4.96
CA GLN A 198 -9.70 8.62 4.57
C GLN A 198 -9.89 8.63 3.03
N ALA A 199 -10.09 7.45 2.46
CA ALA A 199 -10.50 7.33 1.07
C ALA A 199 -12.02 7.46 1.01
N ALA A 200 -12.54 8.60 0.51
CA ALA A 200 -13.97 8.82 0.38
C ALA A 200 -14.63 7.69 -0.42
N SER A 201 -15.66 7.04 0.15
CA SER A 201 -16.43 5.94 -0.46
C SER A 201 -15.57 4.78 -0.98
N SER A 202 -14.41 4.53 -0.40
CA SER A 202 -13.53 3.39 -0.75
C SER A 202 -12.49 3.18 0.35
N ARG A 203 -11.53 2.29 0.14
CA ARG A 203 -10.45 2.04 1.10
C ARG A 203 -9.09 2.07 0.41
N TRP A 204 -8.09 2.53 1.13
CA TRP A 204 -6.71 2.38 0.69
C TRP A 204 -6.26 0.94 0.78
N VAL A 205 -5.64 0.45 -0.26
CA VAL A 205 -4.98 -0.86 -0.30
C VAL A 205 -3.51 -0.62 -0.63
N ALA A 206 -2.61 -1.20 0.15
CA ALA A 206 -1.18 -1.08 -0.10
C ALA A 206 -0.75 -1.99 -1.25
N ILE A 207 0.07 -1.48 -2.15
CA ILE A 207 0.75 -2.26 -3.19
C ILE A 207 2.00 -2.88 -2.56
N GLY A 208 1.86 -4.11 -2.09
CA GLY A 208 2.89 -4.78 -1.29
C GLY A 208 3.00 -4.23 0.13
N ARG A 209 3.91 -4.78 0.89
CA ARG A 209 4.19 -4.36 2.26
C ARG A 209 5.65 -3.95 2.39
N LEU A 210 5.93 -3.19 3.42
CA LEU A 210 7.27 -2.95 3.95
C LEU A 210 7.27 -3.41 5.41
N ASP A 211 8.35 -4.06 5.82
CA ASP A 211 8.53 -4.50 7.20
C ASP A 211 8.57 -3.30 8.16
N ILE A 212 8.37 -3.56 9.44
CA ILE A 212 8.38 -2.52 10.48
C ILE A 212 9.70 -1.71 10.48
N ASN A 213 10.84 -2.39 10.24
CA ASN A 213 12.17 -1.80 10.21
C ASN A 213 12.62 -1.35 8.80
N THR A 214 11.71 -1.31 7.82
CA THR A 214 11.97 -0.83 6.47
C THR A 214 11.21 0.46 6.24
N SER A 215 11.90 1.47 5.72
CA SER A 215 11.32 2.76 5.38
C SER A 215 11.23 2.99 3.87
N GLY A 216 10.71 4.14 3.46
CA GLY A 216 10.71 4.56 2.06
C GLY A 216 9.35 4.45 1.38
N LEU A 217 9.39 4.27 0.07
CA LEU A 217 8.22 4.33 -0.82
C LEU A 217 7.22 3.21 -0.53
N LEU A 218 6.06 3.57 -0.02
CA LEU A 218 4.88 2.73 0.04
C LEU A 218 3.80 3.31 -0.86
N ILE A 219 3.29 2.51 -1.79
CA ILE A 219 2.25 2.92 -2.72
C ILE A 219 0.92 2.37 -2.23
N LEU A 220 -0.08 3.25 -2.15
CA LEU A 220 -1.45 2.86 -1.79
C LEU A 220 -2.40 3.30 -2.88
N THR A 221 -3.39 2.50 -3.16
CA THR A 221 -4.39 2.78 -4.19
C THR A 221 -5.79 2.35 -3.75
N THR A 222 -6.80 2.88 -4.43
CA THR A 222 -8.19 2.44 -4.29
C THR A 222 -8.57 1.33 -5.27
N SER A 223 -7.66 0.92 -6.19
CA SER A 223 -7.88 -0.14 -7.17
C SER A 223 -7.21 -1.44 -6.75
N GLY A 224 -8.01 -2.47 -6.48
CA GLY A 224 -7.49 -3.81 -6.21
C GLY A 224 -6.88 -4.50 -7.43
N GLU A 225 -7.26 -4.11 -8.64
CA GLU A 225 -6.68 -4.60 -9.89
C GLU A 225 -5.25 -4.07 -10.08
N LEU A 226 -5.05 -2.77 -9.80
CA LEU A 226 -3.71 -2.18 -9.82
C LEU A 226 -2.79 -2.84 -8.78
N VAL A 227 -3.33 -3.14 -7.58
CA VAL A 227 -2.56 -3.89 -6.56
C VAL A 227 -2.10 -5.23 -7.11
N GLN A 228 -3.00 -5.99 -7.75
CA GLN A 228 -2.68 -7.28 -8.34
C GLN A 228 -1.60 -7.14 -9.43
N ARG A 229 -1.72 -6.13 -10.31
CA ARG A 229 -0.78 -5.90 -11.41
C ARG A 229 0.64 -5.59 -10.94
N PHE A 230 0.78 -4.85 -9.85
CA PHE A 230 2.09 -4.51 -9.29
C PHE A 230 2.66 -5.57 -8.34
N ALA A 231 1.81 -6.26 -7.58
CA ALA A 231 2.27 -7.14 -6.51
C ALA A 231 2.51 -8.58 -6.97
N HIS A 232 1.83 -9.04 -8.04
CA HIS A 232 1.91 -10.42 -8.47
C HIS A 232 3.26 -10.74 -9.14
N PRO A 233 3.97 -11.81 -8.75
CA PRO A 233 5.32 -12.13 -9.20
C PRO A 233 5.47 -12.22 -10.72
N LYS A 234 4.45 -12.71 -11.44
CA LYS A 234 4.47 -12.87 -12.91
C LYS A 234 4.74 -11.57 -13.69
N PHE A 235 4.59 -10.40 -13.05
CA PHE A 235 4.82 -9.11 -13.70
C PHE A 235 6.23 -8.59 -13.48
N GLU A 236 7.03 -9.26 -12.64
CA GLU A 236 8.45 -8.97 -12.39
C GLU A 236 8.74 -7.48 -12.16
N VAL A 237 7.85 -6.81 -11.44
CA VAL A 237 7.98 -5.38 -11.21
C VAL A 237 9.19 -5.11 -10.34
N GLU A 238 10.15 -4.38 -10.88
CA GLU A 238 11.39 -4.01 -10.18
C GLU A 238 11.11 -3.24 -8.89
N ARG A 239 11.83 -3.60 -7.84
CA ARG A 239 11.84 -2.92 -6.54
C ARG A 239 13.26 -2.47 -6.26
N GLU A 240 13.42 -1.17 -6.09
CA GLU A 240 14.72 -0.54 -5.89
C GLU A 240 14.88 -0.09 -4.45
N TYR A 241 16.00 -0.48 -3.85
CA TYR A 241 16.29 -0.21 -2.46
C TYR A 241 17.64 0.48 -2.30
N ALA A 242 17.69 1.50 -1.42
CA ALA A 242 18.94 1.97 -0.83
C ALA A 242 19.19 1.14 0.44
N VAL A 243 20.28 0.40 0.42
CA VAL A 243 20.67 -0.56 1.47
C VAL A 243 21.95 -0.07 2.14
N ARG A 244 21.90 0.18 3.45
CA ARG A 244 23.09 0.47 4.21
C ARG A 244 23.52 -0.77 4.97
N VAL A 245 24.73 -1.20 4.74
CA VAL A 245 25.33 -2.35 5.41
C VAL A 245 26.46 -1.92 6.34
N LEU A 246 26.73 -2.73 7.33
CA LEU A 246 27.93 -2.66 8.14
C LEU A 246 28.98 -3.54 7.46
N GLY A 247 30.07 -2.94 6.98
CA GLY A 247 31.07 -3.59 6.15
C GLY A 247 30.95 -3.20 4.67
N GLU A 248 31.70 -3.88 3.83
CA GLU A 248 31.79 -3.64 2.40
C GLU A 248 31.45 -4.93 1.63
N VAL A 249 30.71 -4.81 0.53
CA VAL A 249 30.41 -5.92 -0.38
C VAL A 249 31.56 -6.03 -1.38
N SER A 250 32.25 -7.17 -1.42
CA SER A 250 33.31 -7.40 -2.39
C SER A 250 32.75 -7.53 -3.81
N ARG A 251 33.62 -7.41 -4.80
CA ARG A 251 33.22 -7.62 -6.21
C ARG A 251 32.72 -9.02 -6.47
N GLU A 252 33.34 -10.02 -5.86
CA GLU A 252 32.98 -11.42 -5.94
C GLU A 252 31.58 -11.64 -5.33
N GLN A 253 31.31 -11.05 -4.16
CA GLN A 253 30.00 -11.08 -3.52
C GLN A 253 28.95 -10.39 -4.38
N MET A 254 29.24 -9.23 -4.99
CA MET A 254 28.31 -8.58 -5.92
C MET A 254 27.98 -9.47 -7.12
N GLN A 255 28.98 -10.16 -7.67
CA GLN A 255 28.80 -11.09 -8.77
C GLN A 255 27.95 -12.29 -8.33
N GLN A 256 28.23 -12.88 -7.17
CA GLN A 256 27.44 -13.97 -6.59
C GLN A 256 25.98 -13.59 -6.43
N LEU A 257 25.67 -12.39 -5.89
CA LEU A 257 24.31 -11.90 -5.70
C LEU A 257 23.57 -11.72 -7.03
N THR A 258 24.27 -11.31 -8.09
CA THR A 258 23.65 -11.16 -9.43
C THR A 258 23.49 -12.48 -10.19
N GLN A 259 24.32 -13.48 -9.90
CA GLN A 259 24.15 -14.83 -10.42
C GLN A 259 23.03 -15.60 -9.73
N GLY A 260 22.73 -15.24 -8.48
CA GLY A 260 21.73 -15.85 -7.62
C GLY A 260 22.35 -16.67 -6.49
N ILE A 261 21.66 -16.65 -5.36
CA ILE A 261 22.04 -17.37 -4.14
C ILE A 261 20.85 -18.22 -3.67
N MET A 262 21.14 -19.35 -3.04
CA MET A 262 20.10 -20.21 -2.49
C MET A 262 19.75 -19.75 -1.08
N LEU A 263 18.53 -19.26 -0.88
CA LEU A 263 17.94 -19.01 0.43
C LEU A 263 17.06 -20.19 0.85
N GLU A 264 16.59 -20.19 2.10
CA GLU A 264 15.74 -21.27 2.64
C GLU A 264 14.46 -21.51 1.82
N ASP A 265 13.91 -20.45 1.19
CA ASP A 265 12.68 -20.47 0.40
C ASP A 265 12.93 -20.46 -1.13
N GLY A 266 14.15 -20.81 -1.56
CA GLY A 266 14.54 -20.95 -2.96
C GLY A 266 15.56 -19.94 -3.45
N LEU A 267 15.89 -20.02 -4.74
CA LEU A 267 16.86 -19.14 -5.40
C LEU A 267 16.41 -17.67 -5.28
N ALA A 268 17.33 -16.81 -4.82
CA ALA A 268 17.17 -15.36 -4.77
C ALA A 268 18.20 -14.70 -5.67
N GLN A 269 17.79 -13.70 -6.43
CA GLN A 269 18.66 -13.01 -7.38
C GLN A 269 18.50 -11.50 -7.26
N VAL A 270 19.64 -10.82 -7.23
CA VAL A 270 19.70 -9.37 -7.35
C VAL A 270 19.85 -9.01 -8.83
N GLU A 271 18.90 -8.28 -9.38
CA GLU A 271 18.94 -7.84 -10.77
C GLU A 271 20.10 -6.85 -11.03
N ARG A 272 20.31 -5.93 -10.10
CA ARG A 272 21.40 -4.95 -10.12
C ARG A 272 21.82 -4.57 -8.72
N ILE A 273 23.12 -4.43 -8.50
CA ILE A 273 23.71 -3.87 -7.29
C ILE A 273 24.80 -2.88 -7.67
N SER A 274 24.85 -1.74 -7.02
CA SER A 274 25.91 -0.73 -7.20
C SER A 274 26.18 0.00 -5.91
N GLU A 275 27.45 0.25 -5.64
CA GLU A 275 27.87 1.06 -4.50
C GLU A 275 27.49 2.53 -4.69
N GLN A 276 27.03 3.15 -3.61
CA GLN A 276 26.60 4.56 -3.56
C GLN A 276 27.43 5.38 -2.56
N GLY A 277 28.61 4.87 -2.21
CA GLY A 277 29.48 5.47 -1.22
C GLY A 277 29.10 5.15 0.22
N GLY A 278 29.63 5.91 1.17
CA GLY A 278 29.43 5.71 2.60
C GLY A 278 30.60 6.28 3.40
N GLU A 279 30.45 6.34 4.73
CA GLU A 279 31.50 6.79 5.64
C GLU A 279 31.85 5.67 6.63
N GLY A 280 33.13 5.46 6.88
CA GLY A 280 33.63 4.44 7.81
C GLY A 280 33.13 3.04 7.45
N ALA A 281 32.69 2.29 8.46
CA ALA A 281 32.18 0.94 8.29
C ALA A 281 30.80 0.85 7.68
N ASN A 282 30.11 1.97 7.42
CA ASN A 282 28.79 2.00 6.82
C ASN A 282 28.87 2.33 5.32
N LYS A 283 28.50 1.37 4.49
CA LYS A 283 28.45 1.53 3.03
C LYS A 283 27.01 1.47 2.52
N TRP A 284 26.72 2.28 1.52
CA TRP A 284 25.42 2.31 0.86
C TRP A 284 25.48 1.62 -0.50
N TYR A 285 24.46 0.83 -0.77
CA TYR A 285 24.28 0.15 -2.06
C TYR A 285 22.89 0.44 -2.60
N ASN A 286 22.80 0.63 -3.91
CA ASN A 286 21.56 0.59 -4.64
C ASN A 286 21.34 -0.86 -5.10
N VAL A 287 20.20 -1.45 -4.72
CA VAL A 287 19.88 -2.85 -4.98
C VAL A 287 18.52 -2.93 -5.66
N VAL A 288 18.44 -3.64 -6.77
CA VAL A 288 17.20 -3.87 -7.52
C VAL A 288 16.90 -5.37 -7.52
N ILE A 289 15.67 -5.71 -7.12
CA ILE A 289 15.13 -7.07 -7.16
C ILE A 289 13.78 -7.07 -7.89
N LYS A 290 13.37 -8.20 -8.46
CA LYS A 290 12.06 -8.38 -9.11
C LYS A 290 11.03 -9.08 -8.23
N GLU A 291 11.48 -9.65 -7.16
CA GLU A 291 10.67 -10.36 -6.16
C GLU A 291 10.35 -9.51 -4.93
N GLY A 292 9.68 -10.07 -3.96
CA GLY A 292 9.31 -9.37 -2.72
C GLY A 292 8.95 -10.38 -1.65
N ARG A 293 9.81 -11.41 -1.45
CA ARG A 293 9.65 -12.38 -0.38
C ARG A 293 9.86 -11.74 0.99
N ASN A 294 9.47 -12.42 2.03
CA ASN A 294 9.61 -11.92 3.38
C ASN A 294 11.08 -11.60 3.68
N ARG A 295 11.37 -10.35 4.07
CA ARG A 295 12.71 -9.84 4.43
C ARG A 295 13.82 -10.19 3.41
N GLU A 296 13.47 -10.35 2.14
CA GLU A 296 14.33 -10.89 1.10
C GLU A 296 15.68 -10.14 1.01
N VAL A 297 15.67 -8.82 0.87
CA VAL A 297 16.92 -8.04 0.79
C VAL A 297 17.79 -8.25 2.02
N ARG A 298 17.22 -8.32 3.24
CA ARG A 298 18.00 -8.55 4.46
C ARG A 298 18.62 -9.94 4.48
N ARG A 299 17.86 -10.97 4.11
CA ARG A 299 18.36 -12.36 4.04
C ARG A 299 19.44 -12.52 2.97
N ILE A 300 19.34 -11.81 1.86
CA ILE A 300 20.35 -11.78 0.79
C ILE A 300 21.69 -11.29 1.36
N PHE A 301 21.69 -10.18 2.10
CA PHE A 301 22.93 -9.66 2.70
C PHE A 301 23.39 -10.49 3.90
N GLU A 302 22.50 -11.03 4.71
CA GLU A 302 22.81 -11.96 5.81
C GLU A 302 23.51 -13.22 5.27
N HIS A 303 23.12 -13.73 4.08
CA HIS A 303 23.74 -14.89 3.43
C HIS A 303 25.24 -14.67 3.07
N ILE A 304 25.61 -13.44 2.72
CA ILE A 304 27.02 -13.08 2.44
C ILE A 304 27.75 -12.53 3.68
N GLY A 305 27.19 -12.74 4.89
CA GLY A 305 27.83 -12.36 6.15
C GLY A 305 27.73 -10.87 6.51
N LEU A 306 26.85 -10.10 5.82
CA LEU A 306 26.72 -8.66 6.08
C LEU A 306 25.36 -8.32 6.72
N THR A 307 25.39 -7.37 7.66
CA THR A 307 24.19 -6.90 8.36
C THR A 307 23.64 -5.63 7.72
N VAL A 308 22.37 -5.65 7.30
CA VAL A 308 21.65 -4.47 6.80
C VAL A 308 21.21 -3.60 7.97
N SER A 309 21.91 -2.49 8.18
CA SER A 309 21.62 -1.51 9.24
C SER A 309 20.49 -0.56 8.89
N ARG A 310 20.28 -0.23 7.59
CA ARG A 310 19.15 0.58 7.11
C ARG A 310 18.67 0.09 5.74
N LEU A 311 17.36 0.05 5.57
CA LEU A 311 16.73 -0.36 4.33
C LEU A 311 15.65 0.64 3.94
N VAL A 312 15.79 1.24 2.75
CA VAL A 312 14.87 2.26 2.25
C VAL A 312 14.43 1.86 0.84
N ARG A 313 13.14 1.62 0.62
CA ARG A 313 12.65 1.42 -0.76
C ARG A 313 12.56 2.77 -1.46
N VAL A 314 13.33 2.96 -2.53
CA VAL A 314 13.42 4.20 -3.28
C VAL A 314 12.70 4.15 -4.62
N GLY A 315 12.40 2.95 -5.14
CA GLY A 315 11.68 2.75 -6.39
C GLY A 315 10.78 1.53 -6.38
N PHE A 316 9.69 1.58 -7.15
CA PHE A 316 8.81 0.44 -7.40
C PHE A 316 8.19 0.56 -8.80
N GLY A 317 8.67 -0.25 -9.74
CA GLY A 317 8.34 -0.15 -11.16
C GLY A 317 8.68 1.24 -11.70
N PRO A 318 7.72 1.93 -12.34
CA PRO A 318 7.95 3.27 -12.90
C PRO A 318 7.95 4.39 -11.85
N ILE A 319 7.66 4.06 -10.58
CA ILE A 319 7.43 5.04 -9.54
C ILE A 319 8.67 5.13 -8.65
N GLY A 320 9.33 6.29 -8.64
CA GLY A 320 10.40 6.62 -7.69
C GLY A 320 9.87 7.33 -6.45
N LEU A 321 10.63 7.28 -5.36
CA LEU A 321 10.37 8.09 -4.16
C LEU A 321 10.69 9.56 -4.48
N PRO A 322 9.71 10.49 -4.41
CA PRO A 322 9.98 11.89 -4.72
C PRO A 322 10.98 12.50 -3.71
N ASN A 323 12.02 13.18 -4.20
CA ASN A 323 13.08 13.79 -3.37
C ASN A 323 12.54 14.74 -2.30
N ARG A 324 11.45 15.47 -2.61
CA ARG A 324 10.82 16.40 -1.68
C ARG A 324 9.91 15.74 -0.66
N LEU A 325 9.59 14.45 -0.82
CA LEU A 325 8.72 13.72 0.10
C LEU A 325 9.51 13.32 1.35
N LYS A 326 9.16 13.93 2.48
CA LYS A 326 9.81 13.63 3.77
C LYS A 326 9.15 12.43 4.44
N ARG A 327 9.86 11.78 5.37
CA ARG A 327 9.35 10.66 6.18
C ARG A 327 8.04 11.03 6.86
N GLY A 328 7.05 10.13 6.78
CA GLY A 328 5.73 10.36 7.33
C GLY A 328 4.86 11.33 6.54
N GLN A 329 5.30 11.77 5.35
CA GLN A 329 4.48 12.55 4.42
C GLN A 329 3.93 11.67 3.29
N PHE A 330 2.88 12.15 2.65
CA PHE A 330 2.33 11.53 1.46
C PHE A 330 2.17 12.53 0.31
N TYR A 331 2.23 12.00 -0.89
CA TYR A 331 1.90 12.68 -2.13
C TYR A 331 0.78 11.92 -2.83
N GLU A 332 -0.31 12.58 -3.14
CA GLU A 332 -1.40 12.01 -3.93
C GLU A 332 -1.20 12.38 -5.40
N LEU A 333 -1.11 11.36 -6.25
CA LEU A 333 -0.90 11.54 -7.69
C LEU A 333 -2.08 12.26 -8.31
N ASN A 334 -1.78 13.17 -9.23
CA ASN A 334 -2.81 13.80 -10.03
C ASN A 334 -3.35 12.84 -11.12
N PRO A 335 -4.52 13.12 -11.71
CA PRO A 335 -5.13 12.23 -12.72
C PRO A 335 -4.25 11.92 -13.92
N ALA A 336 -3.37 12.84 -14.36
CA ALA A 336 -2.47 12.59 -15.48
C ALA A 336 -1.34 11.61 -15.12
N GLU A 337 -0.80 11.71 -13.90
CA GLU A 337 0.19 10.77 -13.36
C GLU A 337 -0.44 9.39 -13.18
N VAL A 338 -1.68 9.32 -12.64
CA VAL A 338 -2.43 8.07 -12.51
C VAL A 338 -2.64 7.41 -13.87
N ALA A 339 -3.05 8.16 -14.89
CA ALA A 339 -3.23 7.65 -16.24
C ALA A 339 -1.92 7.11 -16.84
N ALA A 340 -0.77 7.74 -16.58
CA ALA A 340 0.53 7.26 -17.01
C ALA A 340 0.88 5.91 -16.35
N ILE A 341 0.57 5.75 -15.06
CA ILE A 341 0.78 4.49 -14.34
C ILE A 341 -0.12 3.38 -14.86
N LEU A 342 -1.42 3.67 -15.10
CA LEU A 342 -2.33 2.69 -15.69
C LEU A 342 -1.86 2.25 -17.07
N LYS A 343 -1.40 3.20 -17.90
CA LYS A 343 -0.83 2.88 -19.22
C LYS A 343 0.41 1.99 -19.11
N TRP A 344 1.31 2.27 -18.17
CA TRP A 344 2.48 1.44 -17.93
C TRP A 344 2.09 0.03 -17.47
N ALA A 345 1.05 -0.08 -16.63
CA ALA A 345 0.52 -1.35 -16.15
C ALA A 345 -0.32 -2.11 -17.20
N ASP A 346 -0.42 -1.61 -18.43
CA ASP A 346 -1.29 -2.13 -19.49
C ASP A 346 -2.76 -2.27 -19.06
N MET A 347 -3.23 -1.29 -18.28
CA MET A 347 -4.61 -1.19 -17.82
C MET A 347 -5.38 -0.14 -18.62
N ALA A 348 -6.64 -0.45 -18.94
CA ALA A 348 -7.50 0.48 -19.64
C ALA A 348 -7.84 1.69 -18.77
N LEU A 349 -7.86 2.88 -19.37
CA LEU A 349 -8.43 4.06 -18.74
C LEU A 349 -9.97 3.92 -18.71
N PRO A 350 -10.64 4.43 -17.67
CA PRO A 350 -12.07 4.58 -17.70
C PRO A 350 -12.44 5.34 -18.99
N ASN A 351 -13.33 4.80 -19.80
CA ASN A 351 -13.75 5.38 -21.07
C ASN A 351 -12.74 5.33 -22.24
N SER A 352 -11.63 4.66 -22.14
CA SER A 352 -10.88 4.29 -23.34
C SER A 352 -11.64 3.17 -24.05
N GLY A 353 -12.44 3.53 -25.05
CA GLY A 353 -13.15 2.58 -25.89
C GLY A 353 -12.24 1.67 -26.72
N LYS A 354 -11.33 0.98 -26.09
CA LYS A 354 -10.61 -0.14 -26.70
C LYS A 354 -11.59 -1.27 -26.85
N ARG A 355 -12.17 -1.35 -28.06
CA ARG A 355 -12.65 -2.62 -28.60
C ARG A 355 -11.56 -3.64 -28.36
N ARG A 356 -11.79 -4.61 -27.48
CA ARG A 356 -11.00 -5.85 -27.50
C ARG A 356 -11.22 -6.44 -28.90
N ARG A 357 -10.17 -6.45 -29.72
CA ARG A 357 -10.07 -7.29 -30.90
C ARG A 357 -9.76 -8.71 -30.47
#